data_8f583f3b3f1782a455be33f39a0faec1
#
_entry.id   8f583f3b3f1782a455be33f39a0faec1
#
_cell.length_a   1.000
_cell.length_b   1.000
_cell.length_c   1.000
_cell.angle_alpha   90.00
_cell.angle_beta   90.00
_cell.angle_gamma   90.00
#
_symmetry.space_group_name_H-M   'P 1'
#
loop_
_entity.id
_entity.type
_entity.pdbx_description
1 polymer ?
#
loop_
_entity_poly.entity_id
_entity_poly.type
_entity_poly.pdbx_seq_one_letter_code
_entity_poly.pdbx_strand_id
1 'polypeptide(L)'
;MDAQQKFTPETWPSHPEKYTPEGKHKFLGFWLFLAAETVLFASLFATYLALKDSIPANKKMALAADIFDLPLAFIATMLLLTSSLTSVYAMYHMRNYDFKQMQFWLLITVLLGAGFLGLEIYEFNHYVHEFNHTFTGSAFGSAFYTLVGFHGAHVTFGLFWIITLMLRNSKRGLNLYNAPKFYVASLYWHFIDVVWVFIFTVVYLMGIVG
;
A
#
# COMPACT_ATOMS: atom_id res chain seq x y z
N MET A 1 31.19 14.85 -6.24
CA MET A 1 31.32 13.70 -5.31
C MET A 1 31.28 12.44 -6.14
N ASP A 2 32.39 11.70 -6.16
CA ASP A 2 32.66 10.63 -7.12
C ASP A 2 31.64 9.50 -7.06
N ALA A 3 30.97 9.28 -8.17
CA ALA A 3 30.01 8.17 -8.38
C ALA A 3 30.69 6.78 -8.43
N GLN A 4 31.99 6.69 -8.10
CA GLN A 4 32.84 5.48 -8.22
C GLN A 4 33.37 4.95 -6.89
N GLN A 5 32.98 5.50 -5.75
CA GLN A 5 33.41 4.92 -4.48
C GLN A 5 32.76 3.53 -4.32
N LYS A 6 33.54 2.47 -4.53
CA LYS A 6 33.12 1.09 -4.26
C LYS A 6 33.04 0.92 -2.74
N PHE A 7 31.85 0.81 -2.22
CA PHE A 7 31.63 0.47 -0.82
C PHE A 7 31.83 -1.04 -0.62
N THR A 8 32.36 -1.39 0.54
CA THR A 8 32.43 -2.74 1.06
C THR A 8 31.43 -2.86 2.23
N PRO A 9 31.08 -4.07 2.69
CA PRO A 9 30.22 -4.23 3.88
C PRO A 9 30.72 -3.46 5.11
N GLU A 10 32.05 -3.32 5.28
CA GLU A 10 32.68 -2.62 6.40
C GLU A 10 32.61 -1.09 6.27
N THR A 11 32.58 -0.56 5.05
CA THR A 11 32.55 0.90 4.78
C THR A 11 31.16 1.42 4.48
N TRP A 12 30.14 0.53 4.42
CA TRP A 12 28.76 0.91 4.16
C TRP A 12 28.16 1.64 5.37
N PRO A 13 27.52 2.82 5.16
CA PRO A 13 26.96 3.57 6.27
C PRO A 13 25.74 2.86 6.86
N SER A 14 25.54 2.99 8.17
CA SER A 14 24.38 2.42 8.89
C SER A 14 23.03 2.99 8.41
N HIS A 15 23.03 4.20 7.87
CA HIS A 15 21.87 4.89 7.31
C HIS A 15 22.14 5.37 5.89
N PRO A 16 22.26 4.46 4.90
CA PRO A 16 22.60 4.79 3.53
C PRO A 16 21.57 5.71 2.87
N GLU A 17 20.31 5.61 3.29
CA GLU A 17 19.20 6.40 2.80
C GLU A 17 19.30 7.90 3.12
N LYS A 18 20.03 8.27 4.17
CA LYS A 18 20.20 9.64 4.65
C LYS A 18 21.65 10.13 4.59
N TYR A 19 22.55 9.34 4.07
CA TYR A 19 23.98 9.65 4.06
C TYR A 19 24.32 10.86 3.20
N THR A 20 23.68 10.99 2.05
CA THR A 20 23.90 12.11 1.13
C THR A 20 22.91 13.26 1.36
N PRO A 21 23.28 14.53 1.08
CA PRO A 21 22.32 15.65 1.10
C PRO A 21 21.11 15.40 0.20
N GLU A 22 21.31 14.83 -0.99
CA GLU A 22 20.24 14.45 -1.91
C GLU A 22 19.30 13.38 -1.29
N GLY A 23 19.84 12.43 -0.54
CA GLY A 23 19.04 11.43 0.18
C GLY A 23 18.15 12.07 1.23
N LYS A 24 18.68 13.04 2.00
CA LYS A 24 17.90 13.80 2.99
C LYS A 24 16.78 14.61 2.35
N HIS A 25 17.05 15.28 1.21
CA HIS A 25 16.01 16.05 0.50
C HIS A 25 14.92 15.13 -0.08
N LYS A 26 15.27 13.97 -0.65
CA LYS A 26 14.30 12.99 -1.13
C LYS A 26 13.41 12.48 0.01
N PHE A 27 14.01 12.21 1.15
CA PHE A 27 13.30 11.75 2.34
C PHE A 27 12.33 12.83 2.86
N LEU A 28 12.77 14.08 3.00
CA LEU A 28 11.91 15.19 3.44
C LEU A 28 10.78 15.45 2.45
N GLY A 29 11.08 15.55 1.16
CA GLY A 29 10.07 15.76 0.11
C GLY A 29 9.03 14.64 0.09
N PHE A 30 9.45 13.41 0.36
CA PHE A 30 8.54 12.29 0.41
C PHE A 30 7.61 12.32 1.64
N TRP A 31 8.08 12.79 2.79
CA TRP A 31 7.22 13.00 3.95
C TRP A 31 6.14 14.06 3.70
N LEU A 32 6.47 15.13 2.98
CA LEU A 32 5.48 16.13 2.56
C LEU A 32 4.44 15.54 1.60
N PHE A 33 4.89 14.66 0.68
CA PHE A 33 3.98 13.91 -0.18
C PHE A 33 3.05 12.99 0.62
N LEU A 34 3.56 12.21 1.59
CA LEU A 34 2.72 11.37 2.43
C LEU A 34 1.72 12.18 3.27
N ALA A 35 2.10 13.38 3.73
CA ALA A 35 1.18 14.27 4.42
C ALA A 35 0.02 14.71 3.50
N ALA A 36 0.29 15.04 2.23
CA ALA A 36 -0.73 15.37 1.26
C ALA A 36 -1.65 14.17 0.97
N GLU A 37 -1.09 12.97 0.80
CA GLU A 37 -1.86 11.74 0.62
C GLU A 37 -2.74 11.42 1.84
N THR A 38 -2.25 11.68 3.05
CA THR A 38 -3.04 11.51 4.28
C THR A 38 -4.29 12.41 4.26
N VAL A 39 -4.16 13.67 3.83
CA VAL A 39 -5.30 14.59 3.70
C VAL A 39 -6.28 14.10 2.63
N LEU A 40 -5.78 13.59 1.50
CA LEU A 40 -6.61 13.01 0.44
C LEU A 40 -7.44 11.84 0.98
N PHE A 41 -6.81 10.84 1.59
CA PHE A 41 -7.52 9.71 2.17
C PHE A 41 -8.47 10.11 3.30
N ALA A 42 -8.08 11.07 4.16
CA ALA A 42 -8.95 11.59 5.20
C ALA A 42 -10.24 12.21 4.63
N SER A 43 -10.15 12.92 3.50
CA SER A 43 -11.32 13.48 2.81
C SER A 43 -12.23 12.39 2.23
N LEU A 44 -11.65 11.31 1.68
CA LEU A 44 -12.40 10.16 1.19
C LEU A 44 -13.11 9.42 2.34
N PHE A 45 -12.44 9.22 3.47
CA PHE A 45 -13.06 8.64 4.67
C PHE A 45 -14.20 9.51 5.21
N ALA A 46 -14.00 10.84 5.27
CA ALA A 46 -15.05 11.77 5.71
C ALA A 46 -16.27 11.70 4.78
N THR A 47 -16.05 11.64 3.46
CA THR A 47 -17.13 11.48 2.48
C THR A 47 -17.86 10.16 2.65
N TYR A 48 -17.14 9.06 2.84
CA TYR A 48 -17.73 7.74 3.12
C TYR A 48 -18.59 7.78 4.38
N LEU A 49 -18.09 8.32 5.49
CA LEU A 49 -18.81 8.41 6.77
C LEU A 49 -20.05 9.31 6.66
N ALA A 50 -20.00 10.40 5.90
CA ALA A 50 -21.14 11.29 5.68
C ALA A 50 -22.25 10.65 4.84
N LEU A 51 -21.89 9.72 3.94
CA LEU A 51 -22.83 9.08 3.02
C LEU A 51 -23.29 7.69 3.47
N LYS A 52 -22.67 7.08 4.48
CA LYS A 52 -23.01 5.71 4.93
C LYS A 52 -24.48 5.55 5.32
N ASP A 53 -25.09 6.58 5.91
CA ASP A 53 -26.48 6.56 6.39
C ASP A 53 -27.49 7.12 5.36
N SER A 54 -27.04 7.47 4.14
CA SER A 54 -27.88 8.04 3.10
C SER A 54 -28.72 7.02 2.33
N ILE A 55 -28.77 5.76 2.78
CA ILE A 55 -29.57 4.69 2.19
C ILE A 55 -31.03 4.91 2.55
N PRO A 56 -31.99 5.08 1.58
CA PRO A 56 -33.40 5.19 1.88
C PRO A 56 -33.89 3.91 2.58
N ALA A 57 -34.58 4.07 3.71
CA ALA A 57 -35.11 2.96 4.53
C ALA A 57 -36.03 1.99 3.78
N ASN A 58 -36.57 2.38 2.60
CA ASN A 58 -37.43 1.57 1.75
C ASN A 58 -36.69 0.64 0.76
N LYS A 59 -35.39 0.82 0.56
CA LYS A 59 -34.57 -0.19 -0.08
C LYS A 59 -33.78 -0.87 1.04
N LYS A 60 -34.26 -2.05 1.46
CA LYS A 60 -33.39 -3.05 2.07
C LYS A 60 -32.35 -3.45 1.00
N MET A 61 -31.44 -2.56 0.73
CA MET A 61 -30.17 -2.92 0.18
C MET A 61 -29.54 -3.83 1.23
N ALA A 62 -29.11 -5.00 0.80
CA ALA A 62 -28.44 -5.94 1.68
C ALA A 62 -27.53 -5.13 2.62
N LEU A 63 -27.73 -5.29 3.93
CA LEU A 63 -26.91 -4.59 4.94
C LEU A 63 -25.46 -4.85 4.60
N ALA A 64 -24.58 -3.96 4.95
CA ALA A 64 -23.14 -4.14 4.78
C ALA A 64 -22.67 -5.53 5.32
N ALA A 65 -23.35 -6.04 6.37
CA ALA A 65 -23.15 -7.38 6.92
C ALA A 65 -23.45 -8.55 5.95
N ASP A 66 -24.35 -8.36 4.99
CA ASP A 66 -24.71 -9.40 4.01
C ASP A 66 -23.86 -9.33 2.73
N ILE A 67 -23.17 -8.20 2.51
CA ILE A 67 -22.38 -7.94 1.32
C ILE A 67 -20.91 -8.28 1.57
N PHE A 68 -20.37 -7.92 2.76
CA PHE A 68 -18.94 -8.04 3.03
C PHE A 68 -18.56 -9.45 3.50
N ASP A 69 -17.70 -10.10 2.72
CA ASP A 69 -17.06 -11.38 3.09
C ASP A 69 -15.91 -11.10 4.08
N LEU A 70 -16.26 -11.02 5.38
CA LEU A 70 -15.30 -10.74 6.46
C LEU A 70 -14.11 -11.71 6.48
N PRO A 71 -14.26 -13.03 6.30
CA PRO A 71 -13.15 -13.97 6.17
C PRO A 71 -12.19 -13.63 5.05
N LEU A 72 -12.72 -13.24 3.87
CA LEU A 72 -11.89 -12.87 2.71
C LEU A 72 -11.12 -11.58 2.98
N ALA A 73 -11.79 -10.54 3.50
CA ALA A 73 -11.16 -9.27 3.88
C ALA A 73 -10.09 -9.45 4.98
N PHE A 74 -10.31 -10.38 5.93
CA PHE A 74 -9.32 -10.72 6.94
C PHE A 74 -8.08 -11.39 6.34
N ILE A 75 -8.26 -12.35 5.42
CA ILE A 75 -7.15 -13.00 4.70
C ILE A 75 -6.36 -11.96 3.90
N ALA A 76 -7.05 -11.06 3.19
CA ALA A 76 -6.43 -9.97 2.44
C ALA A 76 -5.61 -9.05 3.37
N THR A 77 -6.14 -8.71 4.54
CA THR A 77 -5.43 -7.94 5.57
C THR A 77 -4.17 -8.65 6.05
N MET A 78 -4.23 -9.97 6.32
CA MET A 78 -3.07 -10.75 6.75
C MET A 78 -1.99 -10.80 5.67
N LEU A 79 -2.37 -10.91 4.38
CA LEU A 79 -1.42 -10.85 3.26
C LEU A 79 -0.70 -9.51 3.21
N LEU A 80 -1.43 -8.39 3.34
CA LEU A 80 -0.85 -7.06 3.25
C LEU A 80 0.06 -6.78 4.46
N LEU A 81 -0.37 -7.09 5.70
CA LEU A 81 0.46 -6.95 6.90
C LEU A 81 1.74 -7.80 6.83
N THR A 82 1.64 -9.03 6.31
CA THR A 82 2.81 -9.89 6.11
C THR A 82 3.74 -9.29 5.05
N SER A 83 3.21 -8.70 3.98
CA SER A 83 4.00 -8.01 2.95
C SER A 83 4.74 -6.80 3.51
N SER A 84 4.11 -6.08 4.43
CA SER A 84 4.74 -4.96 5.16
C SER A 84 5.94 -5.45 5.99
N LEU A 85 5.79 -6.56 6.72
CA LEU A 85 6.88 -7.17 7.47
C LEU A 85 8.05 -7.59 6.55
N THR A 86 7.76 -8.21 5.42
CA THR A 86 8.82 -8.61 4.46
C THR A 86 9.53 -7.40 3.87
N SER A 87 8.84 -6.27 3.69
CA SER A 87 9.45 -5.00 3.29
C SER A 87 10.44 -4.46 4.34
N VAL A 88 10.14 -4.60 5.65
CA VAL A 88 11.09 -4.26 6.73
C VAL A 88 12.35 -5.11 6.64
N TYR A 89 12.20 -6.43 6.45
CA TYR A 89 13.35 -7.32 6.28
C TYR A 89 14.22 -6.94 5.07
N ALA A 90 13.60 -6.54 3.97
CA ALA A 90 14.32 -6.03 2.81
C ALA A 90 15.17 -4.80 3.16
N MET A 91 14.61 -3.85 3.93
CA MET A 91 15.36 -2.66 4.37
C MET A 91 16.47 -2.99 5.39
N TYR A 92 16.26 -3.99 6.24
CA TYR A 92 17.32 -4.51 7.12
C TYR A 92 18.51 -5.03 6.31
N HIS A 93 18.28 -5.86 5.29
CA HIS A 93 19.36 -6.36 4.42
C HIS A 93 20.00 -5.25 3.57
N MET A 94 19.26 -4.23 3.18
CA MET A 94 19.82 -3.03 2.53
C MET A 94 20.86 -2.34 3.42
N ARG A 95 20.58 -2.19 4.72
CA ARG A 95 21.52 -1.58 5.67
C ARG A 95 22.75 -2.43 5.91
N ASN A 96 22.64 -3.75 5.81
CA ASN A 96 23.74 -4.70 5.92
C ASN A 96 24.51 -4.90 4.61
N TYR A 97 24.26 -4.10 3.58
CA TYR A 97 24.89 -4.20 2.25
C TYR A 97 24.65 -5.56 1.56
N ASP A 98 23.59 -6.28 1.91
CA ASP A 98 23.23 -7.57 1.30
C ASP A 98 22.14 -7.38 0.23
N PHE A 99 22.59 -7.07 -0.98
CA PHE A 99 21.70 -6.76 -2.10
C PHE A 99 20.85 -7.95 -2.54
N LYS A 100 21.38 -9.18 -2.49
CA LYS A 100 20.66 -10.38 -2.93
C LYS A 100 19.49 -10.69 -2.00
N GLN A 101 19.73 -10.67 -0.69
CA GLN A 101 18.68 -10.89 0.30
C GLN A 101 17.64 -9.76 0.27
N MET A 102 18.08 -8.51 0.12
CA MET A 102 17.17 -7.38 -0.06
C MET A 102 16.22 -7.61 -1.25
N GLN A 103 16.74 -8.01 -2.41
CA GLN A 103 15.89 -8.29 -3.59
C GLN A 103 14.96 -9.48 -3.37
N PHE A 104 15.42 -10.52 -2.71
CA PHE A 104 14.60 -11.68 -2.39
C PHE A 104 13.40 -11.29 -1.50
N TRP A 105 13.62 -10.53 -0.44
CA TRP A 105 12.54 -10.06 0.44
C TRP A 105 11.59 -9.08 -0.26
N LEU A 106 12.11 -8.20 -1.13
CA LEU A 106 11.26 -7.33 -1.96
C LEU A 106 10.40 -8.14 -2.94
N LEU A 107 10.92 -9.24 -3.51
CA LEU A 107 10.14 -10.12 -4.36
C LEU A 107 8.98 -10.77 -3.59
N ILE A 108 9.22 -11.23 -2.36
CA ILE A 108 8.15 -11.77 -1.50
C ILE A 108 7.11 -10.69 -1.21
N THR A 109 7.54 -9.46 -0.91
CA THR A 109 6.64 -8.31 -0.72
C THR A 109 5.74 -8.09 -1.93
N VAL A 110 6.30 -8.10 -3.13
CA VAL A 110 5.57 -7.94 -4.39
C VAL A 110 4.58 -9.08 -4.62
N LEU A 111 4.96 -10.33 -4.36
CA LEU A 111 4.07 -11.49 -4.53
C LEU A 111 2.88 -11.44 -3.57
N LEU A 112 3.12 -11.10 -2.30
CA LEU A 112 2.05 -10.96 -1.31
C LEU A 112 1.12 -9.78 -1.63
N GLY A 113 1.69 -8.63 -2.05
CA GLY A 113 0.91 -7.47 -2.48
C GLY A 113 0.09 -7.72 -3.75
N ALA A 114 0.64 -8.49 -4.70
CA ALA A 114 -0.11 -8.93 -5.88
C ALA A 114 -1.24 -9.91 -5.52
N GLY A 115 -1.01 -10.79 -4.53
CA GLY A 115 -2.04 -11.66 -3.98
C GLY A 115 -3.20 -10.86 -3.37
N PHE A 116 -2.88 -9.84 -2.56
CA PHE A 116 -3.88 -8.91 -2.01
C PHE A 116 -4.70 -8.25 -3.13
N LEU A 117 -4.03 -7.67 -4.13
CA LEU A 117 -4.70 -7.00 -5.25
C LEU A 117 -5.59 -7.97 -6.05
N GLY A 118 -5.16 -9.22 -6.20
CA GLY A 118 -5.98 -10.28 -6.82
C GLY A 118 -7.25 -10.57 -6.06
N LEU A 119 -7.19 -10.64 -4.73
CA LEU A 119 -8.37 -10.82 -3.87
C LEU A 119 -9.30 -9.61 -3.93
N GLU A 120 -8.77 -8.39 -3.92
CA GLU A 120 -9.56 -7.16 -4.04
C GLU A 120 -10.32 -7.08 -5.37
N ILE A 121 -9.67 -7.42 -6.49
CA ILE A 121 -10.32 -7.48 -7.80
C ILE A 121 -11.38 -8.57 -7.84
N TYR A 122 -11.13 -9.73 -7.24
CA TYR A 122 -12.10 -10.82 -7.12
C TYR A 122 -13.35 -10.37 -6.34
N GLU A 123 -13.15 -9.72 -5.19
CA GLU A 123 -14.20 -9.18 -4.34
C GLU A 123 -15.06 -8.14 -5.08
N PHE A 124 -14.43 -7.20 -5.80
CA PHE A 124 -15.14 -6.23 -6.61
C PHE A 124 -15.99 -6.87 -7.70
N ASN A 125 -15.46 -7.87 -8.40
CA ASN A 125 -16.18 -8.57 -9.44
C ASN A 125 -17.39 -9.34 -8.87
N HIS A 126 -17.23 -9.96 -7.71
CA HIS A 126 -18.28 -10.65 -6.99
C HIS A 126 -19.43 -9.69 -6.60
N TYR A 127 -19.10 -8.51 -6.04
CA TYR A 127 -20.11 -7.52 -5.65
C TYR A 127 -20.90 -6.96 -6.85
N VAL A 128 -20.26 -6.75 -7.98
CA VAL A 128 -20.94 -6.26 -9.19
C VAL A 128 -21.89 -7.31 -9.76
N HIS A 129 -21.51 -8.59 -9.76
CA HIS A 129 -22.31 -9.66 -10.39
C HIS A 129 -23.43 -10.19 -9.52
N GLU A 130 -23.23 -10.35 -8.22
CA GLU A 130 -24.25 -10.96 -7.35
C GLU A 130 -25.24 -9.94 -6.77
N PHE A 131 -24.78 -8.73 -6.44
CA PHE A 131 -25.62 -7.75 -5.76
C PHE A 131 -26.09 -6.60 -6.65
N ASN A 132 -25.75 -6.60 -7.96
CA ASN A 132 -26.07 -5.50 -8.88
C ASN A 132 -25.62 -4.11 -8.33
N HIS A 133 -24.64 -4.12 -7.41
CA HIS A 133 -24.07 -2.92 -6.81
C HIS A 133 -23.13 -2.25 -7.81
N THR A 134 -23.72 -1.42 -8.67
CA THR A 134 -22.93 -0.60 -9.61
C THR A 134 -22.46 0.68 -8.93
N PHE A 135 -21.33 1.21 -9.40
CA PHE A 135 -20.76 2.48 -8.96
C PHE A 135 -21.78 3.63 -8.90
N THR A 136 -22.77 3.64 -9.79
CA THR A 136 -23.82 4.67 -9.90
C THR A 136 -25.13 4.31 -9.18
N GLY A 137 -25.21 3.15 -8.52
CA GLY A 137 -26.47 2.66 -7.96
C GLY A 137 -26.92 3.36 -6.67
N SER A 138 -25.97 3.87 -5.88
CA SER A 138 -26.23 4.62 -4.64
C SER A 138 -25.08 5.52 -4.26
N ALA A 139 -25.36 6.60 -3.50
CA ALA A 139 -24.31 7.49 -2.97
C ALA A 139 -23.32 6.73 -2.08
N PHE A 140 -23.81 5.79 -1.26
CA PHE A 140 -22.99 4.90 -0.45
C PHE A 140 -22.06 4.03 -1.32
N GLY A 141 -22.60 3.36 -2.35
CA GLY A 141 -21.81 2.55 -3.28
C GLY A 141 -20.73 3.37 -3.97
N SER A 142 -21.05 4.57 -4.45
CA SER A 142 -20.06 5.48 -5.07
C SER A 142 -18.93 5.84 -4.10
N ALA A 143 -19.24 6.15 -2.85
CA ALA A 143 -18.24 6.50 -1.84
C ALA A 143 -17.36 5.29 -1.49
N PHE A 144 -17.95 4.10 -1.33
CA PHE A 144 -17.24 2.85 -1.08
C PHE A 144 -16.25 2.51 -2.22
N TYR A 145 -16.76 2.41 -3.45
CA TYR A 145 -15.91 2.08 -4.60
C TYR A 145 -14.84 3.13 -4.87
N THR A 146 -15.11 4.41 -4.57
CA THR A 146 -14.10 5.46 -4.69
C THR A 146 -12.99 5.26 -3.67
N LEU A 147 -13.33 5.06 -2.40
CA LEU A 147 -12.34 4.92 -1.32
C LEU A 147 -11.47 3.67 -1.54
N VAL A 148 -12.09 2.50 -1.73
CA VAL A 148 -11.37 1.23 -1.88
C VAL A 148 -10.64 1.18 -3.23
N GLY A 149 -11.26 1.65 -4.31
CA GLY A 149 -10.62 1.72 -5.63
C GLY A 149 -9.43 2.67 -5.69
N PHE A 150 -9.47 3.81 -4.98
CA PHE A 150 -8.31 4.69 -4.83
C PHE A 150 -7.18 4.02 -4.08
N HIS A 151 -7.50 3.27 -3.02
CA HIS A 151 -6.52 2.45 -2.32
C HIS A 151 -5.89 1.40 -3.24
N GLY A 152 -6.70 0.61 -3.95
CA GLY A 152 -6.22 -0.39 -4.90
C GLY A 152 -5.35 0.19 -6.02
N ALA A 153 -5.67 1.40 -6.52
CA ALA A 153 -4.82 2.11 -7.46
C ALA A 153 -3.45 2.47 -6.86
N HIS A 154 -3.40 2.89 -5.58
CA HIS A 154 -2.16 3.18 -4.87
C HIS A 154 -1.33 1.91 -4.62
N VAL A 155 -1.96 0.79 -4.27
CA VAL A 155 -1.29 -0.51 -4.15
C VAL A 155 -0.68 -0.93 -5.49
N THR A 156 -1.44 -0.82 -6.57
CA THR A 156 -0.97 -1.12 -7.94
C THR A 156 0.24 -0.26 -8.32
N PHE A 157 0.17 1.04 -8.06
CA PHE A 157 1.29 1.95 -8.29
C PHE A 157 2.52 1.56 -7.46
N GLY A 158 2.34 1.25 -6.18
CA GLY A 158 3.41 0.80 -5.28
C GLY A 158 4.10 -0.47 -5.77
N LEU A 159 3.33 -1.47 -6.20
CA LEU A 159 3.85 -2.70 -6.79
C LEU A 159 4.68 -2.41 -8.05
N PHE A 160 4.13 -1.63 -8.97
CA PHE A 160 4.82 -1.26 -10.20
C PHE A 160 6.12 -0.49 -9.91
N TRP A 161 6.10 0.39 -8.94
CA TRP A 161 7.29 1.15 -8.52
C TRP A 161 8.37 0.24 -7.94
N ILE A 162 8.03 -0.66 -7.00
CA ILE A 162 8.99 -1.62 -6.42
C ILE A 162 9.58 -2.53 -7.50
N ILE A 163 8.74 -3.09 -8.38
CA ILE A 163 9.20 -3.94 -9.50
C ILE A 163 10.17 -3.18 -10.40
N THR A 164 9.83 -1.94 -10.77
CA THR A 164 10.69 -1.09 -11.60
C THR A 164 12.05 -0.84 -10.94
N LEU A 165 12.06 -0.55 -9.63
CA LEU A 165 13.30 -0.36 -8.88
C LEU A 165 14.14 -1.65 -8.84
N MET A 166 13.53 -2.81 -8.62
CA MET A 166 14.21 -4.10 -8.61
C MET A 166 14.86 -4.41 -9.96
N LEU A 167 14.10 -4.30 -11.05
CA LEU A 167 14.58 -4.58 -12.41
C LEU A 167 15.71 -3.62 -12.83
N ARG A 168 15.52 -2.32 -12.59
CA ARG A 168 16.50 -1.30 -12.97
C ARG A 168 17.82 -1.43 -12.23
N ASN A 169 17.80 -1.89 -10.98
CA ASN A 169 18.99 -1.97 -10.15
C ASN A 169 19.57 -3.39 -10.04
N SER A 170 18.94 -4.41 -10.64
CA SER A 170 19.39 -5.81 -10.57
C SER A 170 20.85 -6.00 -11.01
N LYS A 171 21.30 -5.25 -12.04
CA LYS A 171 22.66 -5.29 -12.57
C LYS A 171 23.62 -4.28 -11.93
N ARG A 172 23.08 -3.24 -11.25
CA ARG A 172 23.89 -2.12 -10.69
C ARG A 172 24.33 -2.35 -9.26
N GLY A 173 23.66 -3.29 -8.56
CA GLY A 173 23.89 -3.52 -7.14
C GLY A 173 23.43 -2.35 -6.26
N LEU A 174 23.80 -2.38 -4.98
CA LEU A 174 23.46 -1.37 -3.99
C LEU A 174 24.50 -0.23 -4.03
N ASN A 175 24.01 1.02 -4.02
CA ASN A 175 24.84 2.22 -3.95
C ASN A 175 24.07 3.36 -3.24
N LEU A 176 24.77 4.41 -2.83
CA LEU A 176 24.19 5.56 -2.12
C LEU A 176 23.16 6.36 -2.94
N TYR A 177 23.12 6.17 -4.25
CA TYR A 177 22.14 6.82 -5.12
C TYR A 177 20.79 6.08 -5.16
N ASN A 178 20.82 4.73 -5.11
CA ASN A 178 19.61 3.91 -5.17
C ASN A 178 19.04 3.55 -3.79
N ALA A 179 19.86 3.49 -2.74
CA ALA A 179 19.40 3.19 -1.37
C ALA A 179 18.26 4.12 -0.90
N PRO A 180 18.31 5.46 -1.08
CA PRO A 180 17.18 6.32 -0.72
C PRO A 180 15.89 6.00 -1.48
N LYS A 181 15.97 5.52 -2.72
CA LYS A 181 14.81 5.19 -3.54
C LYS A 181 14.10 3.93 -3.04
N PHE A 182 14.87 2.90 -2.67
CA PHE A 182 14.30 1.70 -2.06
C PHE A 182 13.66 1.99 -0.71
N TYR A 183 14.32 2.83 0.09
CA TYR A 183 13.79 3.22 1.38
C TYR A 183 12.47 4.00 1.27
N VAL A 184 12.40 4.96 0.35
CA VAL A 184 11.18 5.74 0.07
C VAL A 184 10.06 4.85 -0.46
N ALA A 185 10.36 3.89 -1.35
CA ALA A 185 9.36 2.93 -1.83
C ALA A 185 8.83 2.02 -0.72
N SER A 186 9.70 1.57 0.21
CA SER A 186 9.28 0.82 1.39
C SER A 186 8.41 1.66 2.33
N LEU A 187 8.76 2.95 2.54
CA LEU A 187 7.96 3.86 3.36
C LEU A 187 6.57 4.10 2.74
N TYR A 188 6.50 4.23 1.41
CA TYR A 188 5.22 4.31 0.69
C TYR A 188 4.38 3.05 0.89
N TRP A 189 5.00 1.87 0.84
CA TRP A 189 4.33 0.60 1.06
C TRP A 189 3.70 0.50 2.45
N HIS A 190 4.44 0.88 3.48
CA HIS A 190 3.91 0.93 4.85
C HIS A 190 2.77 1.94 5.02
N PHE A 191 2.85 3.08 4.34
CA PHE A 191 1.77 4.07 4.37
C PHE A 191 0.47 3.49 3.79
N ILE A 192 0.53 2.81 2.64
CA ILE A 192 -0.64 2.17 2.02
C ILE A 192 -1.21 1.09 2.94
N ASP A 193 -0.35 0.29 3.58
CA ASP A 193 -0.76 -0.74 4.53
C ASP A 193 -1.52 -0.14 5.74
N VAL A 194 -1.04 0.98 6.28
CA VAL A 194 -1.75 1.72 7.34
C VAL A 194 -3.11 2.21 6.85
N VAL A 195 -3.20 2.77 5.65
CA VAL A 195 -4.49 3.20 5.05
C VAL A 195 -5.44 2.02 4.92
N TRP A 196 -4.96 0.84 4.53
CA TRP A 196 -5.78 -0.37 4.48
C TRP A 196 -6.35 -0.77 5.83
N VAL A 197 -5.54 -0.73 6.90
CA VAL A 197 -6.03 -1.02 8.26
C VAL A 197 -7.17 -0.09 8.64
N PHE A 198 -7.10 1.21 8.27
CA PHE A 198 -8.20 2.14 8.47
C PHE A 198 -9.43 1.77 7.62
N ILE A 199 -9.26 1.40 6.35
CA ILE A 199 -10.35 0.94 5.48
C ILE A 199 -11.00 -0.30 6.10
N PHE A 200 -10.22 -1.30 6.45
CA PHE A 200 -10.73 -2.52 7.08
C PHE A 200 -11.53 -2.23 8.35
N THR A 201 -11.04 -1.34 9.21
CA THR A 201 -11.71 -1.00 10.46
C THR A 201 -12.99 -0.19 10.23
N VAL A 202 -12.93 0.88 9.43
CA VAL A 202 -14.03 1.84 9.27
C VAL A 202 -15.09 1.33 8.32
N VAL A 203 -14.70 0.63 7.24
CA VAL A 203 -15.63 0.17 6.21
C VAL A 203 -16.19 -1.21 6.54
N TYR A 204 -15.31 -2.18 6.81
CA TYR A 204 -15.73 -3.57 7.03
C TYR A 204 -16.21 -3.80 8.46
N LEU A 205 -15.41 -3.52 9.49
CA LEU A 205 -15.80 -3.82 10.88
C LEU A 205 -16.94 -2.93 11.37
N MET A 206 -16.86 -1.61 11.20
CA MET A 206 -17.96 -0.71 11.63
C MET A 206 -19.19 -0.86 10.74
N GLY A 207 -19.06 -1.27 9.49
CA GLY A 207 -20.19 -1.55 8.62
C GLY A 207 -21.01 -2.78 9.03
N ILE A 208 -20.41 -3.72 9.77
CA ILE A 208 -21.06 -4.93 10.27
C ILE A 208 -21.68 -4.71 11.67
N VAL A 209 -21.05 -3.89 12.52
CA VAL A 209 -21.46 -3.68 13.91
C VAL A 209 -22.47 -2.55 14.06
N GLY A 210 -22.50 -1.57 13.15
CA GLY A 210 -23.41 -0.42 13.17
C GLY A 210 -24.56 -0.54 12.24
#